data_e06a9891437709965cfb9266cff7949d
#
_entry.id   e06a9891437709965cfb9266cff7949d
#
_cell.length_a   1.000
_cell.length_b   1.000
_cell.length_c   1.000
_cell.angle_alpha   90.00
_cell.angle_beta   90.00
_cell.angle_gamma   90.00
#
_symmetry.space_group_name_H-M   'P 1'
#
loop_
_entity.id
_entity.type
_entity.pdbx_description
1 polymer ?
#
loop_
_entity_poly.entity_id
_entity_poly.type
_entity_poly.pdbx_seq_one_letter_code
_entity_poly.pdbx_strand_id
1 'polypeptide(L)'
;MKFNLHSRTHSQHAFTAFNPLVPEGLVVQSRRNMLKASLAGLAGLTVPNLLRASDSLLSEGKSSLPKKSIILLWMTGGPSHIDTWDPKPDRPIQNRGPFGVTQTNVPGITITDRLPKQAAMMDRFTLIRSVDPKMSSHQPNQVMQTANLLATPRTNRKGDKYPAMASIVAKHHGSNHPGMPPYVAFMKHDSHIAWGGYLGKQYDPFIANDAANLPVYDMVGKDTGGMSGGKMFQFAPGLSFERMKSRRDLMLQFDNLRSDIDQAGSMNAIDSYSQRAYNMVLGKRVQQAFDLSQESVETRDRYGKHLWCQQALLARRLVEAGSSFVTLDLSYHTASGTWDNHGDNIPPYGGIKNGLGPLLPLFDHLLTTLVLDLEERGRLDDTLVIAMGEFGRSPMSGTQGSTDGRNHWPVVMSMCMAGGGLNHGQVIGASEHDGSNIKHRPVRPGDLAATIYRYMGVPLDTHYVDDKGRPIPVIENGAPIHELF
;
A
#
# COMPACT_ATOMS: atom_id res chain seq x y z
N MET A 1 -16.32 39.95 -33.70
CA MET A 1 -16.02 40.49 -35.04
C MET A 1 -14.59 41.09 -35.18
N LYS A 2 -13.60 40.48 -34.55
CA LYS A 2 -12.19 40.97 -34.60
C LYS A 2 -11.17 39.89 -34.96
N PHE A 3 -11.63 38.67 -35.19
CA PHE A 3 -10.75 37.54 -35.47
C PHE A 3 -10.21 37.45 -36.89
N ASN A 4 -10.85 38.09 -37.86
CA ASN A 4 -10.45 38.01 -39.27
C ASN A 4 -9.27 38.92 -39.68
N LEU A 5 -8.92 39.89 -38.88
CA LEU A 5 -7.81 40.80 -39.18
C LEU A 5 -6.44 40.21 -38.82
N HIS A 6 -6.41 39.32 -37.85
CA HIS A 6 -5.16 38.65 -37.46
C HIS A 6 -4.71 37.54 -38.42
N SER A 7 -5.63 36.88 -39.12
CA SER A 7 -5.30 35.75 -39.99
C SER A 7 -4.44 36.15 -41.21
N ARG A 8 -4.50 37.40 -41.68
CA ARG A 8 -3.75 37.86 -42.86
C ARG A 8 -2.31 38.25 -42.56
N THR A 9 -1.95 38.52 -41.32
CA THR A 9 -0.60 38.92 -40.91
C THR A 9 0.23 37.80 -40.33
N HIS A 10 -0.38 36.65 -40.03
CA HIS A 10 0.26 35.52 -39.37
C HIS A 10 1.36 34.84 -40.21
N SER A 11 1.32 34.99 -41.55
CA SER A 11 2.35 34.38 -42.41
C SER A 11 3.68 35.14 -42.43
N GLN A 12 3.73 36.36 -41.91
CA GLN A 12 4.93 37.20 -41.98
C GLN A 12 5.76 37.22 -40.70
N HIS A 13 5.17 36.86 -39.54
CA HIS A 13 5.84 36.96 -38.24
C HIS A 13 5.48 35.82 -37.32
N ALA A 14 6.46 35.17 -36.69
CA ALA A 14 6.20 34.04 -35.83
C ALA A 14 5.30 34.36 -34.60
N PHE A 15 5.33 35.62 -34.16
CA PHE A 15 4.58 36.07 -32.97
C PHE A 15 3.25 36.75 -33.33
N THR A 16 2.90 36.93 -34.59
CA THR A 16 1.60 37.44 -34.99
C THR A 16 0.44 36.46 -34.76
N ALA A 17 0.78 35.20 -34.49
CA ALA A 17 -0.18 34.17 -34.08
C ALA A 17 -0.53 34.21 -32.59
N PHE A 18 0.13 35.05 -31.79
CA PHE A 18 -0.16 35.18 -30.38
C PHE A 18 -1.42 36.02 -30.16
N ASN A 19 -2.40 35.48 -29.45
CA ASN A 19 -3.62 36.19 -29.07
C ASN A 19 -3.64 36.41 -27.53
N PRO A 20 -3.40 37.63 -27.05
CA PRO A 20 -3.35 37.92 -25.63
C PRO A 20 -4.71 37.82 -24.91
N LEU A 21 -5.79 37.68 -25.65
CA LEU A 21 -7.15 37.55 -25.12
C LEU A 21 -7.59 36.10 -24.93
N VAL A 22 -6.78 35.13 -25.37
CA VAL A 22 -7.04 33.71 -25.22
C VAL A 22 -5.99 33.12 -24.28
N PRO A 23 -6.38 32.42 -23.19
CA PRO A 23 -5.44 31.87 -22.22
C PRO A 23 -4.56 30.75 -22.75
N GLU A 24 -4.72 30.32 -23.98
CA GLU A 24 -4.00 29.19 -24.59
C GLU A 24 -2.59 29.52 -25.11
N GLY A 25 -2.18 30.80 -25.12
CA GLY A 25 -0.83 31.21 -25.47
C GLY A 25 -0.54 31.31 -26.96
N LEU A 26 0.68 31.01 -27.39
CA LEU A 26 1.17 31.19 -28.75
C LEU A 26 0.61 30.15 -29.71
N VAL A 27 -0.12 30.57 -30.75
CA VAL A 27 -0.62 29.70 -31.82
C VAL A 27 0.37 29.73 -33.00
N VAL A 28 1.01 28.59 -33.29
CA VAL A 28 1.98 28.44 -34.38
C VAL A 28 1.34 27.67 -35.53
N GLN A 29 1.11 28.34 -36.63
CA GLN A 29 0.39 27.80 -37.82
C GLN A 29 1.28 27.09 -38.85
N SER A 30 2.59 27.15 -38.75
CA SER A 30 3.48 26.47 -39.66
C SER A 30 4.74 25.93 -38.99
N ARG A 31 5.34 24.87 -39.57
CA ARG A 31 6.60 24.30 -39.12
C ARG A 31 7.74 25.31 -39.05
N ARG A 32 7.78 26.25 -40.01
CA ARG A 32 8.79 27.31 -40.07
C ARG A 32 8.60 28.33 -38.94
N ASN A 33 7.36 28.66 -38.59
CA ASN A 33 7.05 29.58 -37.49
C ASN A 33 7.30 28.89 -36.12
N MET A 34 7.07 27.61 -36.05
CA MET A 34 7.40 26.81 -34.87
C MET A 34 8.91 26.78 -34.62
N LEU A 35 9.74 26.59 -35.66
CA LEU A 35 11.20 26.66 -35.55
C LEU A 35 11.71 28.04 -35.16
N LYS A 36 11.13 29.10 -35.71
CA LYS A 36 11.49 30.49 -35.33
C LYS A 36 11.09 30.81 -33.88
N ALA A 37 9.93 30.36 -33.44
CA ALA A 37 9.48 30.54 -32.06
C ALA A 37 10.36 29.77 -31.05
N SER A 38 10.76 28.55 -31.40
CA SER A 38 11.68 27.75 -30.58
C SER A 38 13.11 28.34 -30.52
N LEU A 39 13.63 28.88 -31.63
CA LEU A 39 14.93 29.56 -31.64
C LEU A 39 14.91 30.91 -30.88
N ALA A 40 13.83 31.66 -30.92
CA ALA A 40 13.69 32.89 -30.17
C ALA A 40 13.49 32.65 -28.67
N GLY A 41 12.84 31.53 -28.29
CA GLY A 41 12.70 31.09 -26.90
C GLY A 41 14.03 30.61 -26.30
N LEU A 42 14.91 29.99 -27.13
CA LEU A 42 16.21 29.50 -26.69
C LEU A 42 17.25 30.61 -26.50
N ALA A 43 17.10 31.77 -27.15
CA ALA A 43 18.06 32.87 -27.02
C ALA A 43 18.00 33.61 -25.64
N GLY A 44 16.92 33.45 -24.89
CA GLY A 44 16.76 34.06 -23.56
C GLY A 44 16.88 33.13 -22.37
N LEU A 45 16.89 31.82 -22.59
CA LEU A 45 16.93 30.83 -21.53
C LEU A 45 18.17 29.93 -21.71
N THR A 46 19.20 30.15 -20.93
CA THR A 46 20.33 29.21 -20.87
C THR A 46 19.86 27.90 -20.28
N VAL A 47 20.28 26.76 -20.85
CA VAL A 47 19.94 25.41 -20.39
C VAL A 47 20.08 25.23 -18.86
N PRO A 48 21.10 25.81 -18.18
CA PRO A 48 21.17 25.80 -16.72
C PRO A 48 20.03 26.52 -16.00
N ASN A 49 19.45 27.58 -16.60
CA ASN A 49 18.32 28.28 -16.00
C ASN A 49 17.00 27.58 -16.22
N LEU A 50 16.84 26.87 -17.35
CA LEU A 50 15.68 25.99 -17.60
C LEU A 50 15.70 24.77 -16.70
N LEU A 51 16.87 24.15 -16.47
CA LEU A 51 17.04 23.04 -15.54
C LEU A 51 16.80 23.49 -14.09
N ARG A 52 17.30 24.67 -13.69
CA ARG A 52 17.01 25.25 -12.39
C ARG A 52 15.54 25.65 -12.23
N ALA A 53 14.90 26.18 -13.26
CA ALA A 53 13.48 26.49 -13.25
C ALA A 53 12.62 25.20 -13.24
N SER A 54 13.02 24.14 -13.95
CA SER A 54 12.33 22.85 -13.89
C SER A 54 12.54 22.16 -12.54
N ASP A 55 13.73 22.26 -11.94
CA ASP A 55 14.00 21.72 -10.61
C ASP A 55 13.30 22.53 -9.52
N SER A 56 13.18 23.84 -9.65
CA SER A 56 12.41 24.69 -8.72
C SER A 56 10.90 24.47 -8.89
N LEU A 57 10.40 24.35 -10.12
CA LEU A 57 8.99 24.05 -10.38
C LEU A 57 8.63 22.62 -9.98
N LEU A 58 9.54 21.65 -10.13
CA LEU A 58 9.38 20.28 -9.63
C LEU A 58 9.53 20.21 -8.10
N SER A 59 10.33 21.08 -7.48
CA SER A 59 10.47 21.15 -6.04
C SER A 59 9.36 21.98 -5.39
N GLU A 60 8.93 23.08 -5.99
CA GLU A 60 7.82 23.89 -5.48
C GLU A 60 6.45 23.24 -5.70
N GLY A 61 6.24 22.52 -6.81
CA GLY A 61 5.00 21.76 -7.06
C GLY A 61 4.84 20.49 -6.21
N LYS A 62 5.93 19.92 -5.69
CA LYS A 62 5.89 18.74 -4.79
C LYS A 62 5.87 19.11 -3.31
N SER A 63 6.08 20.36 -2.92
CA SER A 63 6.17 20.72 -1.51
C SER A 63 4.83 20.95 -0.82
N SER A 64 3.70 20.87 -1.51
CA SER A 64 2.39 21.15 -0.92
C SER A 64 1.48 19.93 -0.71
N LEU A 65 1.84 18.75 -1.19
CA LEU A 65 1.07 17.55 -0.86
C LEU A 65 1.38 17.10 0.57
N PRO A 66 0.35 16.85 1.39
CA PRO A 66 0.55 16.30 2.72
C PRO A 66 1.35 15.00 2.60
N LYS A 67 2.32 14.80 3.50
CA LYS A 67 3.18 13.59 3.54
C LYS A 67 2.40 12.39 4.06
N LYS A 68 1.41 11.94 3.31
CA LYS A 68 0.52 10.85 3.66
C LYS A 68 1.17 9.49 3.44
N SER A 69 0.82 8.56 4.30
CA SER A 69 1.31 7.17 4.23
C SER A 69 0.20 6.17 4.57
N ILE A 70 0.41 4.92 4.16
CA ILE A 70 -0.48 3.79 4.49
C ILE A 70 0.34 2.65 5.07
N ILE A 71 -0.15 2.05 6.15
CA ILE A 71 0.33 0.76 6.67
C ILE A 71 -0.81 -0.24 6.53
N LEU A 72 -0.62 -1.26 5.70
CA LEU A 72 -1.55 -2.35 5.51
C LEU A 72 -1.11 -3.58 6.30
N LEU A 73 -1.91 -3.97 7.28
CA LEU A 73 -1.80 -5.22 8.01
C LEU A 73 -2.61 -6.27 7.25
N TRP A 74 -1.92 -7.05 6.43
CA TRP A 74 -2.54 -8.05 5.57
C TRP A 74 -2.65 -9.38 6.29
N MET A 75 -3.88 -9.75 6.62
CA MET A 75 -4.21 -10.95 7.42
C MET A 75 -4.44 -12.14 6.46
N THR A 76 -3.35 -12.58 5.83
CA THR A 76 -3.39 -13.62 4.80
C THR A 76 -4.02 -14.91 5.33
N GLY A 77 -5.06 -15.34 4.66
CA GLY A 77 -5.85 -16.50 5.05
C GLY A 77 -7.32 -16.20 5.20
N GLY A 78 -7.72 -14.94 5.30
CA GLY A 78 -9.11 -14.53 5.46
C GLY A 78 -9.62 -14.72 6.88
N PRO A 79 -9.42 -13.72 7.76
CA PRO A 79 -9.85 -13.80 9.16
C PRO A 79 -11.38 -13.89 9.28
N SER A 80 -11.85 -14.66 10.25
CA SER A 80 -13.29 -14.78 10.54
C SER A 80 -13.85 -13.45 11.03
N HIS A 81 -14.77 -12.87 10.29
CA HIS A 81 -15.46 -11.64 10.69
C HIS A 81 -16.30 -11.85 11.96
N ILE A 82 -16.94 -13.03 12.12
CA ILE A 82 -17.77 -13.38 13.28
C ILE A 82 -16.95 -13.50 14.55
N ASP A 83 -15.74 -14.06 14.46
CA ASP A 83 -14.88 -14.30 15.62
C ASP A 83 -13.95 -13.12 15.92
N THR A 84 -14.11 -11.98 15.20
CA THR A 84 -13.31 -10.76 15.35
C THR A 84 -14.18 -9.52 15.58
N TRP A 85 -14.49 -8.79 14.51
CA TRP A 85 -15.10 -7.46 14.57
C TRP A 85 -16.62 -7.42 14.44
N ASP A 86 -17.25 -8.56 14.06
CA ASP A 86 -18.69 -8.66 13.85
C ASP A 86 -19.32 -9.84 14.58
N PRO A 87 -19.14 -9.94 15.92
CA PRO A 87 -19.61 -11.08 16.70
C PRO A 87 -21.15 -11.18 16.70
N LYS A 88 -21.64 -12.42 16.81
CA LYS A 88 -23.08 -12.76 16.81
C LYS A 88 -23.48 -13.42 18.12
N PRO A 89 -23.45 -12.71 19.29
CA PRO A 89 -23.55 -13.29 20.61
C PRO A 89 -24.85 -14.05 20.87
N ASP A 90 -25.96 -13.61 20.25
CA ASP A 90 -27.28 -14.17 20.44
C ASP A 90 -27.55 -15.45 19.60
N ARG A 91 -26.52 -15.90 18.86
CA ARG A 91 -26.62 -17.08 18.00
C ARG A 91 -26.15 -18.34 18.72
N PRO A 92 -26.60 -19.53 18.27
CA PRO A 92 -26.06 -20.80 18.77
C PRO A 92 -24.52 -20.87 18.61
N ILE A 93 -23.89 -21.68 19.48
CA ILE A 93 -22.42 -21.80 19.54
C ILE A 93 -21.77 -22.12 18.18
N GLN A 94 -22.44 -22.91 17.34
CA GLN A 94 -21.97 -23.27 16.01
C GLN A 94 -21.88 -22.06 15.06
N ASN A 95 -22.65 -21.00 15.33
CA ASN A 95 -22.61 -19.77 14.55
C ASN A 95 -21.75 -18.70 15.25
N ARG A 96 -22.04 -18.39 16.53
CA ARG A 96 -21.33 -17.31 17.25
C ARG A 96 -19.86 -17.59 17.52
N GLY A 97 -19.42 -18.85 17.43
CA GLY A 97 -18.06 -19.25 17.76
C GLY A 97 -17.80 -19.38 19.27
N PRO A 98 -16.56 -19.75 19.64
CA PRO A 98 -16.19 -20.06 21.03
C PRO A 98 -15.86 -18.84 21.89
N PHE A 99 -15.76 -17.64 21.31
CA PHE A 99 -15.34 -16.43 22.03
C PHE A 99 -16.55 -15.66 22.56
N GLY A 100 -16.32 -14.91 23.63
CA GLY A 100 -17.23 -13.92 24.15
C GLY A 100 -17.19 -12.61 23.37
N VAL A 101 -17.97 -11.63 23.84
CA VAL A 101 -17.97 -10.28 23.32
C VAL A 101 -17.61 -9.29 24.42
N THR A 102 -17.00 -8.18 24.04
CA THR A 102 -16.72 -7.05 24.93
C THR A 102 -17.34 -5.78 24.40
N GLN A 103 -17.82 -4.94 25.32
CA GLN A 103 -18.23 -3.57 25.01
C GLN A 103 -16.97 -2.74 24.74
N THR A 104 -17.09 -1.81 23.81
CA THR A 104 -16.01 -0.87 23.50
C THR A 104 -16.23 0.46 24.24
N ASN A 105 -15.22 1.35 24.20
CA ASN A 105 -15.38 2.71 24.72
C ASN A 105 -16.34 3.58 23.86
N VAL A 106 -16.79 3.08 22.71
CA VAL A 106 -17.83 3.72 21.90
C VAL A 106 -19.16 3.00 22.15
N PRO A 107 -20.17 3.66 22.72
CA PRO A 107 -21.45 3.03 23.04
C PRO A 107 -22.10 2.35 21.84
N GLY A 108 -22.63 1.13 22.05
CA GLY A 108 -23.32 0.37 21.00
C GLY A 108 -22.40 -0.43 20.07
N ILE A 109 -21.09 -0.30 20.19
CA ILE A 109 -20.14 -1.12 19.45
C ILE A 109 -19.58 -2.22 20.34
N THR A 110 -19.74 -3.48 19.88
CA THR A 110 -19.15 -4.66 20.53
C THR A 110 -18.24 -5.39 19.55
N ILE A 111 -17.16 -5.97 20.04
CA ILE A 111 -16.24 -6.83 19.30
C ILE A 111 -15.93 -8.10 20.12
N THR A 112 -15.17 -9.03 19.57
CA THR A 112 -14.74 -10.21 20.33
C THR A 112 -13.98 -9.81 21.61
N ASP A 113 -14.15 -10.59 22.68
CA ASP A 113 -13.44 -10.42 23.96
C ASP A 113 -11.92 -10.67 23.84
N ARG A 114 -11.46 -11.14 22.68
CA ARG A 114 -10.05 -11.36 22.36
C ARG A 114 -9.30 -10.11 21.92
N LEU A 115 -10.00 -8.99 21.75
CA LEU A 115 -9.43 -7.69 21.34
C LEU A 115 -9.72 -6.59 22.39
N PRO A 116 -9.35 -6.81 23.69
CA PRO A 116 -9.69 -5.89 24.77
C PRO A 116 -9.00 -4.53 24.65
N LYS A 117 -7.77 -4.47 24.11
CA LYS A 117 -7.03 -3.21 23.94
C LYS A 117 -7.67 -2.37 22.85
N GLN A 118 -8.05 -2.96 21.73
CA GLN A 118 -8.78 -2.27 20.66
C GLN A 118 -10.16 -1.81 21.17
N ALA A 119 -10.85 -2.63 21.96
CA ALA A 119 -12.11 -2.25 22.57
C ALA A 119 -12.00 -0.99 23.44
N ALA A 120 -10.93 -0.88 24.22
CA ALA A 120 -10.68 0.28 25.10
C ALA A 120 -10.38 1.59 24.34
N MET A 121 -10.08 1.52 23.04
CA MET A 121 -9.73 2.68 22.20
C MET A 121 -10.45 2.64 20.84
N MET A 122 -11.68 2.10 20.81
CA MET A 122 -12.47 1.95 19.58
C MET A 122 -12.80 3.30 18.92
N ASP A 123 -12.81 4.37 19.66
CA ASP A 123 -12.95 5.75 19.19
C ASP A 123 -11.89 6.14 18.12
N ARG A 124 -10.75 5.45 18.09
CA ARG A 124 -9.68 5.62 17.09
C ARG A 124 -9.84 4.74 15.86
N PHE A 125 -10.87 3.88 15.83
CA PHE A 125 -11.05 2.90 14.78
C PHE A 125 -12.38 3.06 14.07
N THR A 126 -12.40 2.69 12.80
CA THR A 126 -13.62 2.42 12.05
C THR A 126 -13.65 0.94 11.69
N LEU A 127 -14.73 0.27 12.03
CA LEU A 127 -15.00 -1.09 11.58
C LEU A 127 -15.93 -1.05 10.37
N ILE A 128 -15.60 -1.82 9.34
CA ILE A 128 -16.48 -2.02 8.19
C ILE A 128 -16.93 -3.47 8.20
N ARG A 129 -18.22 -3.70 8.50
CA ARG A 129 -18.82 -5.05 8.68
C ARG A 129 -19.54 -5.57 7.43
N SER A 130 -19.46 -4.85 6.35
CA SER A 130 -20.17 -5.11 5.09
C SER A 130 -19.26 -5.11 3.88
N VAL A 131 -18.01 -5.54 4.03
CA VAL A 131 -17.12 -5.67 2.89
C VAL A 131 -17.55 -6.85 2.05
N ASP A 132 -17.81 -6.59 0.76
CA ASP A 132 -18.10 -7.59 -0.26
C ASP A 132 -16.84 -7.95 -1.02
N PRO A 133 -16.17 -9.06 -0.71
CA PRO A 133 -14.91 -9.43 -1.36
C PRO A 133 -15.11 -9.98 -2.79
N LYS A 134 -16.33 -9.90 -3.34
CA LYS A 134 -16.64 -10.27 -4.71
C LYS A 134 -16.20 -11.69 -5.09
N MET A 135 -16.53 -12.67 -4.25
CA MET A 135 -16.17 -14.07 -4.47
C MET A 135 -14.66 -14.29 -4.62
N SER A 136 -13.86 -13.43 -3.98
CA SER A 136 -12.42 -13.57 -3.88
C SER A 136 -12.01 -14.94 -3.34
N SER A 137 -10.81 -15.39 -3.65
CA SER A 137 -10.25 -16.66 -3.19
C SER A 137 -8.89 -16.44 -2.54
N HIS A 138 -8.28 -17.51 -2.03
CA HIS A 138 -6.90 -17.46 -1.58
C HIS A 138 -5.92 -17.13 -2.70
N GLN A 139 -4.72 -16.98 -2.27
CA GLN A 139 -3.57 -16.57 -3.06
C GLN A 139 -3.42 -17.20 -4.43
N PRO A 140 -2.82 -16.41 -5.24
CA PRO A 140 -2.51 -15.01 -5.05
C PRO A 140 -3.81 -14.21 -5.04
N ASN A 141 -4.07 -13.58 -3.91
CA ASN A 141 -5.30 -12.83 -3.73
C ASN A 141 -5.20 -11.47 -4.37
N GLN A 142 -5.61 -11.41 -5.61
CA GLN A 142 -5.47 -10.21 -6.40
C GLN A 142 -6.63 -9.23 -6.22
N VAL A 143 -7.86 -9.74 -5.96
CA VAL A 143 -9.07 -8.90 -5.96
C VAL A 143 -9.04 -7.82 -4.89
N MET A 144 -8.78 -8.20 -3.63
CA MET A 144 -8.79 -7.24 -2.51
C MET A 144 -7.55 -6.33 -2.48
N GLN A 145 -6.45 -6.71 -3.13
CA GLN A 145 -5.24 -5.90 -3.19
C GLN A 145 -5.14 -5.04 -4.45
N THR A 146 -5.80 -5.46 -5.55
CA THR A 146 -5.81 -4.73 -6.83
C THR A 146 -7.08 -3.92 -7.06
N ALA A 147 -8.14 -4.22 -6.31
CA ALA A 147 -9.52 -3.76 -6.55
C ALA A 147 -10.06 -4.11 -7.95
N ASN A 148 -9.45 -5.07 -8.63
CA ASN A 148 -9.87 -5.50 -9.97
C ASN A 148 -10.54 -6.87 -9.91
N LEU A 149 -11.81 -6.94 -10.31
CA LEU A 149 -12.60 -8.17 -10.27
C LEU A 149 -12.12 -9.23 -11.27
N LEU A 150 -11.36 -8.82 -12.29
CA LEU A 150 -10.77 -9.74 -13.28
C LEU A 150 -9.41 -10.27 -12.81
N ALA A 151 -8.91 -9.84 -11.67
CA ALA A 151 -7.68 -10.36 -11.11
C ALA A 151 -7.82 -11.84 -10.78
N THR A 152 -7.02 -12.67 -11.44
CA THR A 152 -7.14 -14.12 -11.33
C THR A 152 -6.25 -14.63 -10.21
N PRO A 153 -6.80 -15.33 -9.21
CA PRO A 153 -6.02 -16.03 -8.19
C PRO A 153 -5.00 -17.00 -8.82
N ARG A 154 -3.88 -17.19 -8.16
CA ARG A 154 -2.79 -18.10 -8.57
C ARG A 154 -2.12 -17.77 -9.90
N THR A 155 -2.31 -16.57 -10.40
CA THR A 155 -1.57 -16.07 -11.54
C THR A 155 -0.82 -14.82 -11.16
N ASN A 156 0.17 -14.46 -11.92
CA ASN A 156 0.75 -13.16 -11.91
C ASN A 156 1.30 -12.60 -10.62
N ARG A 157 2.34 -13.08 -10.16
CA ARG A 157 3.15 -12.33 -9.18
C ARG A 157 4.29 -11.54 -9.83
N LYS A 158 4.38 -11.48 -11.14
CA LYS A 158 5.50 -10.89 -11.89
C LYS A 158 5.09 -9.78 -12.85
N GLY A 159 3.96 -9.17 -12.61
CA GLY A 159 3.64 -7.92 -13.23
C GLY A 159 2.97 -7.94 -14.59
N ASP A 160 2.48 -9.08 -15.05
CA ASP A 160 1.74 -9.22 -16.33
C ASP A 160 0.22 -9.10 -16.16
N LYS A 161 -0.25 -8.80 -14.95
CA LYS A 161 -1.67 -8.66 -14.61
C LYS A 161 -1.96 -7.30 -13.99
N TYR A 162 -2.91 -7.23 -13.09
CA TYR A 162 -3.40 -6.00 -12.50
C TYR A 162 -2.49 -5.50 -11.36
N PRO A 163 -2.19 -4.20 -11.31
CA PRO A 163 -1.33 -3.65 -10.28
C PRO A 163 -2.00 -3.64 -8.91
N ALA A 164 -1.21 -3.83 -7.87
CA ALA A 164 -1.63 -3.56 -6.51
C ALA A 164 -2.04 -2.09 -6.33
N MET A 165 -3.02 -1.80 -5.48
CA MET A 165 -3.34 -0.43 -5.06
C MET A 165 -2.10 0.31 -4.56
N ALA A 166 -1.23 -0.38 -3.82
CA ALA A 166 0.04 0.15 -3.35
C ALA A 166 1.00 0.55 -4.49
N SER A 167 1.02 -0.23 -5.58
CA SER A 167 1.82 0.08 -6.77
C SER A 167 1.28 1.29 -7.54
N ILE A 168 -0.05 1.47 -7.57
CA ILE A 168 -0.69 2.66 -8.14
C ILE A 168 -0.35 3.89 -7.29
N VAL A 169 -0.42 3.78 -5.96
CA VAL A 169 0.03 4.84 -5.05
C VAL A 169 1.51 5.14 -5.26
N ALA A 170 2.36 4.13 -5.36
CA ALA A 170 3.80 4.31 -5.61
C ALA A 170 4.08 5.05 -6.93
N LYS A 171 3.27 4.84 -7.97
CA LYS A 171 3.40 5.52 -9.26
C LYS A 171 2.97 6.98 -9.18
N HIS A 172 1.84 7.28 -8.55
CA HIS A 172 1.27 8.62 -8.50
C HIS A 172 1.84 9.50 -7.42
N HIS A 173 1.81 9.02 -6.20
CA HIS A 173 2.27 9.76 -5.02
C HIS A 173 3.80 9.73 -4.92
N GLY A 174 4.42 8.60 -5.33
CA GLY A 174 5.84 8.36 -5.10
C GLY A 174 6.14 8.16 -3.62
N SER A 175 7.37 8.41 -3.21
CA SER A 175 7.78 8.41 -1.80
C SER A 175 7.71 9.83 -1.21
N ASN A 176 7.43 9.92 0.08
CA ASN A 176 7.46 11.19 0.85
C ASN A 176 8.90 11.74 1.03
N HIS A 177 9.90 10.92 0.71
CA HIS A 177 11.30 11.31 0.70
C HIS A 177 12.04 10.60 -0.46
N PRO A 178 12.77 11.33 -1.33
CA PRO A 178 13.36 10.76 -2.55
C PRO A 178 14.30 9.57 -2.37
N GLY A 179 14.90 9.44 -1.18
CA GLY A 179 15.80 8.33 -0.85
C GLY A 179 15.09 7.08 -0.32
N MET A 180 13.76 7.10 -0.15
CA MET A 180 13.00 5.96 0.38
C MET A 180 12.23 5.23 -0.73
N PRO A 181 12.08 3.90 -0.64
CA PRO A 181 11.17 3.18 -1.53
C PRO A 181 9.72 3.62 -1.24
N PRO A 182 8.92 3.92 -2.29
CA PRO A 182 7.52 4.33 -2.09
C PRO A 182 6.64 3.19 -1.57
N TYR A 183 6.89 1.96 -2.03
CA TYR A 183 6.17 0.77 -1.60
C TYR A 183 7.14 -0.26 -1.01
N VAL A 184 6.91 -0.66 0.23
CA VAL A 184 7.69 -1.66 0.98
C VAL A 184 6.77 -2.79 1.40
N ALA A 185 7.24 -4.03 1.33
CA ALA A 185 6.50 -5.18 1.84
C ALA A 185 7.38 -6.12 2.67
N PHE A 186 6.83 -6.57 3.79
CA PHE A 186 7.27 -7.75 4.51
C PHE A 186 6.30 -8.87 4.17
N MET A 187 6.78 -9.95 3.61
CA MET A 187 5.91 -11.04 3.15
C MET A 187 6.50 -12.41 3.48
N LYS A 188 5.64 -13.36 3.79
CA LYS A 188 6.05 -14.74 3.98
C LYS A 188 6.27 -15.45 2.63
N HIS A 189 5.45 -15.14 1.65
CA HIS A 189 5.54 -15.69 0.31
C HIS A 189 5.12 -14.66 -0.74
N ASP A 190 5.75 -14.70 -1.89
CA ASP A 190 5.49 -13.74 -2.97
C ASP A 190 4.08 -13.85 -3.59
N SER A 191 3.36 -14.95 -3.35
CA SER A 191 1.96 -15.08 -3.74
C SER A 191 0.98 -14.41 -2.77
N HIS A 192 1.41 -13.98 -1.58
CA HIS A 192 0.54 -13.35 -0.59
C HIS A 192 0.20 -11.91 -0.92
N ILE A 193 0.97 -11.26 -1.78
CA ILE A 193 0.76 -9.85 -2.16
C ILE A 193 0.66 -9.68 -3.67
N ALA A 194 -0.06 -8.63 -4.08
CA ALA A 194 -0.10 -8.19 -5.46
C ALA A 194 1.10 -7.28 -5.78
N TRP A 195 1.48 -7.22 -7.03
CA TRP A 195 2.68 -6.58 -7.55
C TRP A 195 2.35 -5.41 -8.49
N GLY A 196 3.33 -4.90 -9.22
CA GLY A 196 3.19 -3.76 -10.11
C GLY A 196 2.30 -3.99 -11.34
N GLY A 197 2.04 -5.25 -11.70
CA GLY A 197 1.18 -5.57 -12.81
C GLY A 197 1.65 -4.91 -14.12
N TYR A 198 0.71 -4.48 -14.94
CA TYR A 198 0.99 -3.77 -16.20
C TYR A 198 1.69 -2.41 -16.01
N LEU A 199 1.82 -1.90 -14.78
CA LEU A 199 2.61 -0.69 -14.52
C LEU A 199 4.12 -0.94 -14.62
N GLY A 200 4.53 -2.22 -14.54
CA GLY A 200 5.91 -2.65 -14.64
C GLY A 200 6.61 -2.81 -13.29
N LYS A 201 7.75 -3.50 -13.33
CA LYS A 201 8.52 -3.91 -12.15
C LYS A 201 9.06 -2.75 -11.31
N GLN A 202 9.19 -1.57 -11.87
CA GLN A 202 9.62 -0.38 -11.13
C GLN A 202 8.63 0.05 -10.03
N TYR A 203 7.41 -0.49 -10.06
CA TYR A 203 6.37 -0.26 -9.06
C TYR A 203 6.08 -1.50 -8.21
N ASP A 204 6.89 -2.55 -8.36
CA ASP A 204 6.87 -3.69 -7.43
C ASP A 204 7.27 -3.24 -6.03
N PRO A 205 6.80 -3.92 -4.97
CA PRO A 205 7.26 -3.64 -3.61
C PRO A 205 8.75 -3.88 -3.44
N PHE A 206 9.39 -3.02 -2.67
CA PHE A 206 10.68 -3.34 -2.09
C PHE A 206 10.49 -4.39 -0.99
N ILE A 207 10.99 -5.61 -1.21
CA ILE A 207 10.85 -6.72 -0.26
C ILE A 207 11.87 -6.55 0.86
N ALA A 208 11.38 -6.36 2.07
CA ALA A 208 12.16 -5.92 3.22
C ALA A 208 12.50 -7.03 4.22
N ASN A 209 12.21 -8.30 3.91
CA ASN A 209 12.40 -9.43 4.83
C ASN A 209 13.84 -9.55 5.34
N ASP A 210 14.83 -9.30 4.48
CA ASP A 210 16.26 -9.41 4.80
C ASP A 210 16.91 -8.06 5.16
N ALA A 211 16.12 -6.97 5.18
CA ALA A 211 16.63 -5.63 5.45
C ALA A 211 16.98 -5.41 6.93
N ALA A 212 16.23 -6.02 7.84
CA ALA A 212 16.46 -6.00 9.28
C ALA A 212 16.71 -7.42 9.81
N ASN A 213 17.42 -7.53 10.92
CA ASN A 213 17.59 -8.80 11.63
C ASN A 213 16.35 -9.08 12.47
N LEU A 214 15.56 -10.09 12.09
CA LEU A 214 14.26 -10.38 12.65
C LEU A 214 14.16 -11.81 13.19
N PRO A 215 13.34 -12.06 14.22
CA PRO A 215 13.15 -13.39 14.77
C PRO A 215 12.45 -14.32 13.77
N VAL A 216 12.81 -15.59 13.80
CA VAL A 216 12.30 -16.63 12.91
C VAL A 216 11.26 -17.47 13.62
N TYR A 217 10.08 -17.58 13.00
CA TYR A 217 8.97 -18.40 13.45
C TYR A 217 8.76 -19.58 12.49
N ASP A 218 8.41 -20.74 13.03
CA ASP A 218 8.01 -21.89 12.24
C ASP A 218 6.60 -21.71 11.62
N MET A 219 6.15 -22.71 10.85
CA MET A 219 4.89 -22.61 10.10
C MET A 219 3.62 -22.59 10.97
N VAL A 220 3.72 -22.94 12.24
CA VAL A 220 2.61 -22.91 13.22
C VAL A 220 2.72 -21.76 14.21
N GLY A 221 3.68 -20.85 13.99
CA GLY A 221 3.84 -19.64 14.82
C GLY A 221 4.62 -19.86 16.11
N LYS A 222 5.43 -20.90 16.20
CA LYS A 222 6.35 -21.11 17.33
C LYS A 222 7.68 -20.42 17.04
N ASP A 223 8.16 -19.66 18.00
CA ASP A 223 9.50 -19.06 17.96
C ASP A 223 10.58 -20.15 17.91
N THR A 224 11.44 -20.10 16.89
CA THR A 224 12.55 -21.04 16.73
C THR A 224 13.78 -20.65 17.54
N GLY A 225 13.79 -19.47 18.16
CA GLY A 225 14.96 -18.88 18.83
C GLY A 225 16.03 -18.37 17.84
N GLY A 226 15.79 -18.51 16.54
CA GLY A 226 16.69 -18.05 15.49
C GLY A 226 16.41 -16.61 15.06
N MET A 227 17.41 -16.02 14.42
CA MET A 227 17.30 -14.69 13.78
C MET A 227 17.68 -14.80 12.30
N SER A 228 17.05 -14.02 11.45
CA SER A 228 17.31 -13.97 10.00
C SER A 228 17.28 -12.55 9.49
N GLY A 229 17.99 -12.30 8.37
CA GLY A 229 18.06 -10.99 7.71
C GLY A 229 19.22 -10.12 8.19
N GLY A 230 19.08 -8.79 8.00
CA GLY A 230 20.10 -7.79 8.39
C GLY A 230 21.31 -7.73 7.47
N LYS A 231 21.34 -8.48 6.37
CA LYS A 231 22.49 -8.54 5.45
C LYS A 231 22.29 -7.73 4.16
N MET A 232 21.08 -7.27 3.88
CA MET A 232 20.72 -6.62 2.61
C MET A 232 21.57 -5.39 2.31
N PHE A 233 21.95 -4.63 3.32
CA PHE A 233 22.77 -3.41 3.19
C PHE A 233 24.26 -3.64 3.48
N GLN A 234 24.68 -4.88 3.66
CA GLN A 234 26.10 -5.20 3.83
C GLN A 234 26.77 -5.32 2.46
N PHE A 235 27.91 -4.66 2.32
CA PHE A 235 28.69 -4.79 1.08
C PHE A 235 29.38 -6.15 1.01
N ALA A 236 29.44 -6.72 -0.18
CA ALA A 236 30.26 -7.90 -0.42
C ALA A 236 31.74 -7.61 -0.08
N PRO A 237 32.51 -8.63 0.34
CA PRO A 237 33.94 -8.47 0.60
C PRO A 237 34.68 -7.79 -0.57
N GLY A 238 35.43 -6.74 -0.28
CA GLY A 238 36.14 -5.95 -1.28
C GLY A 238 35.33 -4.84 -1.97
N LEU A 239 34.02 -4.71 -1.68
CA LEU A 239 33.22 -3.54 -2.04
C LEU A 239 33.16 -2.55 -0.89
N SER A 240 33.52 -1.29 -1.14
CA SER A 240 33.36 -0.20 -0.18
C SER A 240 32.36 0.82 -0.69
N PHE A 241 31.83 1.64 0.21
CA PHE A 241 30.95 2.77 -0.12
C PHE A 241 31.58 3.68 -1.17
N GLU A 242 32.86 4.01 -1.03
CA GLU A 242 33.59 4.87 -1.96
C GLU A 242 33.70 4.24 -3.36
N ARG A 243 33.94 2.95 -3.44
CA ARG A 243 33.99 2.23 -4.74
C ARG A 243 32.61 2.20 -5.41
N MET A 244 31.55 2.03 -4.65
CA MET A 244 30.17 2.07 -5.18
C MET A 244 29.81 3.48 -5.65
N LYS A 245 30.18 4.50 -4.89
CA LYS A 245 29.98 5.92 -5.26
C LYS A 245 30.75 6.26 -6.53
N SER A 246 32.01 5.89 -6.64
CA SER A 246 32.80 6.12 -7.83
C SER A 246 32.25 5.40 -9.07
N ARG A 247 31.74 4.17 -8.91
CA ARG A 247 31.04 3.45 -9.98
C ARG A 247 29.76 4.15 -10.41
N ARG A 248 28.97 4.64 -9.45
CA ARG A 248 27.77 5.43 -9.76
C ARG A 248 28.11 6.69 -10.53
N ASP A 249 29.09 7.45 -10.05
CA ASP A 249 29.52 8.71 -10.69
C ASP A 249 30.05 8.45 -12.11
N LEU A 250 30.75 7.33 -12.31
CA LEU A 250 31.18 6.88 -13.63
C LEU A 250 30.03 6.49 -14.54
N MET A 251 29.05 5.73 -14.03
CA MET A 251 27.83 5.38 -14.78
C MET A 251 27.04 6.62 -15.19
N LEU A 252 26.85 7.58 -14.30
CA LEU A 252 26.19 8.85 -14.60
C LEU A 252 26.90 9.65 -15.72
N GLN A 253 28.23 9.59 -15.77
CA GLN A 253 29.00 10.20 -16.86
C GLN A 253 28.75 9.47 -18.19
N PHE A 254 28.68 8.13 -18.19
CA PHE A 254 28.34 7.35 -19.38
C PHE A 254 26.89 7.52 -19.82
N ASP A 255 25.95 7.65 -18.87
CA ASP A 255 24.53 7.83 -19.15
C ASP A 255 24.24 9.21 -19.73
N ASN A 256 24.94 10.25 -19.29
CA ASN A 256 24.90 11.57 -19.92
C ASN A 256 25.39 11.56 -21.38
N LEU A 257 26.40 10.74 -21.68
CA LEU A 257 26.87 10.52 -23.07
C LEU A 257 25.87 9.72 -23.92
N ARG A 258 25.08 8.81 -23.28
CA ARG A 258 24.07 7.99 -23.95
C ARG A 258 22.73 8.71 -24.12
N SER A 259 22.35 9.61 -23.22
CA SER A 259 21.10 10.38 -23.32
C SER A 259 21.06 11.27 -24.54
N ASP A 260 22.24 11.69 -25.03
CA ASP A 260 22.36 12.45 -26.28
C ASP A 260 22.06 11.59 -27.53
N ILE A 261 21.95 10.26 -27.37
CA ILE A 261 21.75 9.29 -28.47
C ILE A 261 20.35 8.63 -28.37
N ASP A 262 19.69 8.64 -27.20
CA ASP A 262 18.41 7.97 -26.99
C ASP A 262 17.21 8.83 -27.41
N GLN A 263 16.79 8.69 -28.65
CA GLN A 263 15.60 9.36 -29.20
C GLN A 263 14.27 8.73 -28.73
N ALA A 264 14.27 7.58 -28.05
CA ALA A 264 13.08 6.81 -27.72
C ALA A 264 12.65 6.89 -26.24
N GLY A 265 13.47 7.49 -25.37
CA GLY A 265 13.16 7.68 -23.93
C GLY A 265 13.11 6.39 -23.08
N SER A 266 13.39 5.22 -23.66
CA SER A 266 13.37 3.93 -22.96
C SER A 266 14.53 3.76 -21.96
N MET A 267 15.64 4.44 -22.21
CA MET A 267 16.83 4.41 -21.33
C MET A 267 16.60 5.24 -20.07
N ASN A 268 15.87 6.34 -20.13
CA ASN A 268 15.55 7.17 -18.96
C ASN A 268 14.79 6.41 -17.86
N ALA A 269 13.99 5.40 -18.20
CA ALA A 269 13.29 4.57 -17.24
C ALA A 269 14.25 3.60 -16.50
N ILE A 270 15.22 3.02 -17.22
CA ILE A 270 16.25 2.13 -16.66
C ILE A 270 17.19 2.94 -15.76
N ASP A 271 17.56 4.14 -16.17
CA ASP A 271 18.44 5.03 -15.43
C ASP A 271 17.78 5.52 -14.13
N SER A 272 16.49 5.87 -14.16
CA SER A 272 15.75 6.28 -12.97
C SER A 272 15.58 5.13 -11.97
N TYR A 273 15.46 3.90 -12.44
CA TYR A 273 15.40 2.70 -11.60
C TYR A 273 16.76 2.41 -10.95
N SER A 274 17.82 2.42 -11.75
CA SER A 274 19.20 2.23 -11.27
C SER A 274 19.58 3.30 -10.26
N GLN A 275 19.24 4.56 -10.52
CA GLN A 275 19.46 5.68 -9.62
C GLN A 275 18.73 5.50 -8.29
N ARG A 276 17.45 5.05 -8.32
CA ARG A 276 16.70 4.72 -7.09
C ARG A 276 17.34 3.58 -6.32
N ALA A 277 17.75 2.51 -7.01
CA ALA A 277 18.42 1.38 -6.38
C ALA A 277 19.74 1.80 -5.72
N TYR A 278 20.56 2.61 -6.40
CA TYR A 278 21.76 3.18 -5.82
C TYR A 278 21.48 4.08 -4.60
N ASN A 279 20.49 4.95 -4.70
CA ASN A 279 20.12 5.83 -3.60
C ASN A 279 19.61 5.03 -2.38
N MET A 280 18.93 3.90 -2.59
CA MET A 280 18.52 3.01 -1.51
C MET A 280 19.69 2.28 -0.87
N VAL A 281 20.61 1.73 -1.66
CA VAL A 281 21.78 0.97 -1.15
C VAL A 281 22.80 1.89 -0.48
N LEU A 282 23.04 3.07 -1.06
CA LEU A 282 24.00 4.04 -0.54
C LEU A 282 23.37 5.06 0.43
N GLY A 283 22.05 5.10 0.52
CA GLY A 283 21.33 6.04 1.36
C GLY A 283 21.37 5.63 2.84
N LYS A 284 22.10 6.37 3.67
CA LYS A 284 22.09 6.17 5.13
C LYS A 284 20.67 6.15 5.73
N ARG A 285 19.74 6.90 5.13
CA ARG A 285 18.36 7.02 5.59
C ARG A 285 17.61 5.70 5.54
N VAL A 286 17.72 4.93 4.43
CA VAL A 286 17.09 3.62 4.30
C VAL A 286 17.68 2.65 5.32
N GLN A 287 19.01 2.59 5.43
CA GLN A 287 19.69 1.74 6.40
C GLN A 287 19.27 2.07 7.84
N GLN A 288 19.23 3.36 8.19
CA GLN A 288 18.78 3.82 9.50
C GLN A 288 17.31 3.48 9.78
N ALA A 289 16.43 3.56 8.76
CA ALA A 289 15.02 3.20 8.92
C ALA A 289 14.83 1.72 9.28
N PHE A 290 15.69 0.82 8.76
CA PHE A 290 15.66 -0.60 9.07
C PHE A 290 16.46 -0.99 10.33
N ASP A 291 17.23 -0.08 10.89
CA ASP A 291 18.04 -0.34 12.08
C ASP A 291 17.21 -0.12 13.36
N LEU A 292 16.68 -1.20 13.90
CA LEU A 292 15.90 -1.18 15.15
C LEU A 292 16.73 -0.80 16.39
N SER A 293 18.07 -0.82 16.31
CA SER A 293 18.93 -0.36 17.41
C SER A 293 18.86 1.16 17.63
N GLN A 294 18.34 1.89 16.65
CA GLN A 294 18.08 3.34 16.76
C GLN A 294 16.86 3.68 17.61
N GLU A 295 16.02 2.68 17.93
CA GLU A 295 14.88 2.87 18.82
C GLU A 295 15.30 2.70 20.29
N SER A 296 14.62 3.42 21.17
CA SER A 296 14.81 3.25 22.62
C SER A 296 14.43 1.83 23.07
N VAL A 297 15.02 1.40 24.18
CA VAL A 297 14.69 0.10 24.76
C VAL A 297 13.20 0.03 25.10
N GLU A 298 12.66 1.10 25.68
CA GLU A 298 11.24 1.21 26.07
C GLU A 298 10.31 1.04 24.86
N THR A 299 10.64 1.69 23.72
CA THR A 299 9.85 1.53 22.48
C THR A 299 9.91 0.09 21.98
N ARG A 300 11.10 -0.51 21.96
CA ARG A 300 11.26 -1.90 21.50
C ARG A 300 10.54 -2.90 22.41
N ASP A 301 10.61 -2.70 23.72
CA ASP A 301 9.92 -3.54 24.70
C ASP A 301 8.40 -3.38 24.63
N ARG A 302 7.91 -2.16 24.37
CA ARG A 302 6.50 -1.86 24.15
C ARG A 302 5.92 -2.63 22.97
N TYR A 303 6.63 -2.70 21.82
CA TYR A 303 6.21 -3.53 20.69
C TYR A 303 6.36 -5.03 21.00
N GLY A 304 7.40 -5.40 21.72
CA GLY A 304 7.71 -6.79 22.07
C GLY A 304 8.57 -7.48 21.00
N LYS A 305 8.92 -8.74 21.29
CA LYS A 305 9.92 -9.50 20.51
C LYS A 305 9.34 -10.26 19.33
N HIS A 306 8.02 -10.37 19.22
CA HIS A 306 7.38 -11.15 18.17
C HIS A 306 7.67 -10.57 16.78
N LEU A 307 7.86 -11.44 15.77
CA LEU A 307 8.17 -11.06 14.38
C LEU A 307 7.25 -9.94 13.87
N TRP A 308 5.93 -10.12 13.95
CA TRP A 308 4.96 -9.15 13.44
C TRP A 308 5.02 -7.81 14.18
N CYS A 309 5.32 -7.83 15.49
CA CYS A 309 5.50 -6.61 16.27
C CYS A 309 6.76 -5.85 15.85
N GLN A 310 7.86 -6.55 15.59
CA GLN A 310 9.08 -5.94 15.07
C GLN A 310 8.88 -5.39 13.65
N GLN A 311 8.12 -6.08 12.81
CA GLN A 311 7.73 -5.58 11.48
C GLN A 311 6.80 -4.36 11.57
N ALA A 312 5.88 -4.31 12.55
CA ALA A 312 5.04 -3.13 12.79
C ALA A 312 5.88 -1.91 13.24
N LEU A 313 6.86 -2.13 14.11
CA LEU A 313 7.82 -1.09 14.48
C LEU A 313 8.63 -0.60 13.27
N LEU A 314 9.09 -1.50 12.41
CA LEU A 314 9.76 -1.14 11.16
C LEU A 314 8.82 -0.38 10.22
N ALA A 315 7.55 -0.77 10.09
CA ALA A 315 6.58 -0.06 9.25
C ALA A 315 6.39 1.39 9.71
N ARG A 316 6.27 1.63 11.02
CA ARG A 316 6.22 2.98 11.59
C ARG A 316 7.48 3.77 11.23
N ARG A 317 8.68 3.19 11.41
CA ARG A 317 9.96 3.82 11.05
C ARG A 317 10.06 4.15 9.57
N LEU A 318 9.59 3.26 8.71
CA LEU A 318 9.61 3.43 7.26
C LEU A 318 8.71 4.57 6.79
N VAL A 319 7.50 4.71 7.35
CA VAL A 319 6.63 5.85 7.01
C VAL A 319 7.19 7.16 7.55
N GLU A 320 7.80 7.19 8.74
CA GLU A 320 8.54 8.35 9.26
C GLU A 320 9.73 8.72 8.37
N ALA A 321 10.44 7.72 7.85
CA ALA A 321 11.57 7.95 6.94
C ALA A 321 11.12 8.41 5.55
N GLY A 322 9.86 8.18 5.16
CA GLY A 322 9.25 8.69 3.95
C GLY A 322 8.76 7.66 2.95
N SER A 323 8.56 6.41 3.34
CA SER A 323 7.80 5.44 2.51
C SER A 323 6.31 5.80 2.52
N SER A 324 5.64 5.67 1.37
CA SER A 324 4.22 6.03 1.22
C SER A 324 3.29 4.86 1.52
N PHE A 325 3.74 3.63 1.28
CA PHE A 325 2.93 2.43 1.50
C PHE A 325 3.80 1.31 2.05
N VAL A 326 3.36 0.71 3.17
CA VAL A 326 4.03 -0.44 3.78
C VAL A 326 3.01 -1.55 4.01
N THR A 327 3.26 -2.74 3.47
CA THR A 327 2.42 -3.93 3.68
C THR A 327 3.13 -4.91 4.60
N LEU A 328 2.44 -5.35 5.64
CA LEU A 328 2.87 -6.45 6.52
C LEU A 328 1.99 -7.67 6.26
N ASP A 329 2.55 -8.72 5.66
CA ASP A 329 1.90 -10.02 5.57
C ASP A 329 2.00 -10.75 6.91
N LEU A 330 0.91 -10.80 7.64
CA LEU A 330 0.81 -11.45 8.94
C LEU A 330 0.61 -12.96 8.77
N SER A 331 1.63 -13.65 8.22
CA SER A 331 1.59 -15.09 8.02
C SER A 331 2.90 -15.77 8.43
N TYR A 332 2.80 -16.99 8.95
CA TYR A 332 3.92 -17.87 9.29
C TYR A 332 4.23 -18.90 8.20
N HIS A 333 3.26 -19.27 7.39
CA HIS A 333 3.41 -20.32 6.37
C HIS A 333 3.09 -19.84 4.95
N THR A 334 3.55 -20.58 3.97
CA THR A 334 3.48 -20.23 2.56
C THR A 334 2.24 -20.77 1.83
N ALA A 335 1.41 -21.56 2.53
CA ALA A 335 0.17 -22.10 1.98
C ALA A 335 -0.89 -21.01 1.82
N SER A 336 -2.10 -21.19 2.27
CA SER A 336 -3.15 -20.18 2.16
C SER A 336 -3.08 -19.04 3.17
N GLY A 337 -2.15 -19.10 4.10
CA GLY A 337 -1.92 -18.06 5.12
C GLY A 337 -2.41 -18.43 6.52
N THR A 338 -1.87 -17.77 7.52
CA THR A 338 -2.08 -18.12 8.94
C THR A 338 -3.50 -17.89 9.44
N TRP A 339 -4.24 -16.96 8.81
CA TRP A 339 -5.63 -16.65 9.17
C TRP A 339 -6.65 -17.59 8.50
N ASP A 340 -6.15 -18.64 7.82
CA ASP A 340 -6.95 -19.69 7.19
C ASP A 340 -7.39 -20.75 8.22
N ASN A 341 -8.33 -20.38 9.09
CA ASN A 341 -8.78 -21.19 10.22
C ASN A 341 -9.80 -22.27 9.80
N HIS A 342 -9.43 -23.16 8.91
CA HIS A 342 -10.27 -24.27 8.45
C HIS A 342 -10.56 -25.29 9.52
N GLY A 343 -9.60 -25.58 10.39
CA GLY A 343 -9.74 -26.55 11.43
C GLY A 343 -8.42 -26.96 12.06
N ASP A 344 -8.54 -27.60 13.20
CA ASP A 344 -7.45 -28.02 14.05
C ASP A 344 -6.88 -29.41 13.69
N ASN A 345 -7.47 -30.07 12.70
CA ASN A 345 -7.14 -31.45 12.32
C ASN A 345 -6.09 -31.54 11.19
N ILE A 346 -5.69 -30.43 10.57
CA ILE A 346 -4.72 -30.40 9.46
C ILE A 346 -3.67 -29.32 9.70
N PRO A 347 -2.44 -29.63 10.15
CA PRO A 347 -1.35 -28.65 10.18
C PRO A 347 -1.01 -28.14 8.77
N PRO A 348 -0.60 -26.86 8.59
CA PRO A 348 -0.37 -25.83 9.63
C PRO A 348 -1.63 -25.07 10.05
N TYR A 349 -2.80 -25.43 9.55
CA TYR A 349 -4.04 -24.74 9.83
C TYR A 349 -4.50 -25.00 11.26
N GLY A 350 -4.88 -23.94 11.95
CA GLY A 350 -5.57 -24.01 13.22
C GLY A 350 -7.07 -23.80 13.06
N GLY A 351 -7.85 -24.19 14.06
CA GLY A 351 -9.27 -23.86 14.15
C GLY A 351 -9.51 -22.44 14.65
N ILE A 352 -10.74 -22.16 15.04
CA ILE A 352 -11.10 -20.87 15.64
C ILE A 352 -10.53 -20.79 17.07
N LYS A 353 -10.84 -21.74 17.94
CA LYS A 353 -10.40 -21.70 19.32
C LYS A 353 -8.88 -21.80 19.47
N ASN A 354 -8.27 -22.79 18.83
CA ASN A 354 -6.86 -23.13 19.02
C ASN A 354 -5.93 -22.47 18.00
N GLY A 355 -6.45 -22.02 16.86
CA GLY A 355 -5.69 -21.29 15.83
C GLY A 355 -5.88 -19.77 15.95
N LEU A 356 -7.09 -19.28 15.73
CA LEU A 356 -7.38 -17.85 15.81
C LEU A 356 -7.26 -17.30 17.23
N GLY A 357 -7.65 -18.08 18.25
CA GLY A 357 -7.61 -17.66 19.65
C GLY A 357 -6.28 -17.09 20.13
N PRO A 358 -5.13 -17.75 19.88
CA PRO A 358 -3.81 -17.22 20.21
C PRO A 358 -3.36 -16.04 19.35
N LEU A 359 -3.85 -15.94 18.09
CA LEU A 359 -3.47 -14.87 17.19
C LEU A 359 -4.11 -13.52 17.56
N LEU A 360 -5.34 -13.53 18.06
CA LEU A 360 -6.09 -12.30 18.34
C LEU A 360 -5.45 -11.42 19.42
N PRO A 361 -5.01 -11.92 20.58
CA PRO A 361 -4.31 -11.10 21.57
C PRO A 361 -2.99 -10.51 21.05
N LEU A 362 -2.27 -11.27 20.21
CA LEU A 362 -1.06 -10.79 19.55
C LEU A 362 -1.38 -9.67 18.57
N PHE A 363 -2.41 -9.86 17.76
CA PHE A 363 -2.88 -8.87 16.81
C PHE A 363 -3.41 -7.60 17.49
N ASP A 364 -4.19 -7.77 18.56
CA ASP A 364 -4.68 -6.68 19.40
C ASP A 364 -3.52 -5.81 19.93
N HIS A 365 -2.49 -6.48 20.45
CA HIS A 365 -1.30 -5.80 20.94
C HIS A 365 -0.55 -5.06 19.83
N LEU A 366 -0.31 -5.72 18.69
CA LEU A 366 0.38 -5.15 17.55
C LEU A 366 -0.34 -3.92 17.01
N LEU A 367 -1.65 -4.05 16.71
CA LEU A 367 -2.47 -3.00 16.12
C LEU A 367 -2.57 -1.78 17.04
N THR A 368 -2.90 -2.00 18.30
CA THR A 368 -3.07 -0.91 19.26
C THR A 368 -1.75 -0.21 19.61
N THR A 369 -0.66 -0.97 19.73
CA THR A 369 0.66 -0.38 19.96
C THR A 369 1.10 0.48 18.79
N LEU A 370 0.89 0.00 17.56
CA LEU A 370 1.22 0.77 16.36
C LEU A 370 0.41 2.08 16.27
N VAL A 371 -0.89 2.02 16.54
CA VAL A 371 -1.77 3.20 16.48
C VAL A 371 -1.39 4.22 17.55
N LEU A 372 -1.15 3.77 18.78
CA LEU A 372 -0.73 4.65 19.88
C LEU A 372 0.66 5.27 19.65
N ASP A 373 1.62 4.51 19.13
CA ASP A 373 2.97 5.05 18.84
C ASP A 373 2.92 6.11 17.71
N LEU A 374 2.09 5.89 16.68
CA LEU A 374 1.83 6.89 15.64
C LEU A 374 1.14 8.14 16.20
N GLU A 375 0.17 7.98 17.10
CA GLU A 375 -0.55 9.08 17.75
C GLU A 375 0.39 9.92 18.61
N GLU A 376 1.16 9.29 19.51
CA GLU A 376 2.14 9.94 20.39
C GLU A 376 3.23 10.72 19.63
N ARG A 377 3.54 10.26 18.41
CA ARG A 377 4.51 10.92 17.51
C ARG A 377 3.88 11.99 16.61
N GLY A 378 2.56 12.23 16.73
CA GLY A 378 1.83 13.14 15.85
C GLY A 378 1.85 12.72 14.38
N ARG A 379 1.90 11.40 14.12
CA ARG A 379 1.93 10.83 12.77
C ARG A 379 0.66 10.08 12.39
N LEU A 380 -0.26 9.90 13.33
CA LEU A 380 -1.49 9.13 13.07
C LEU A 380 -2.40 9.80 12.04
N ASP A 381 -2.52 11.14 12.07
CA ASP A 381 -3.33 11.88 11.11
C ASP A 381 -2.79 11.81 9.67
N ASP A 382 -1.48 11.62 9.53
CA ASP A 382 -0.81 11.47 8.23
C ASP A 382 -0.60 10.00 7.82
N THR A 383 -0.99 9.04 8.66
CA THR A 383 -0.78 7.61 8.42
C THR A 383 -2.09 6.84 8.58
N LEU A 384 -2.61 6.31 7.48
CA LEU A 384 -3.77 5.43 7.49
C LEU A 384 -3.33 3.99 7.75
N VAL A 385 -3.77 3.40 8.85
CA VAL A 385 -3.58 1.99 9.19
C VAL A 385 -4.81 1.21 8.75
N ILE A 386 -4.62 0.16 7.97
CA ILE A 386 -5.69 -0.72 7.46
C ILE A 386 -5.37 -2.14 7.88
N ALA A 387 -6.33 -2.84 8.49
CA ALA A 387 -6.22 -4.26 8.80
C ALA A 387 -7.35 -5.03 8.09
N MET A 388 -6.98 -5.95 7.20
CA MET A 388 -7.91 -6.75 6.41
C MET A 388 -7.26 -8.01 5.87
N GLY A 389 -8.08 -8.99 5.47
CA GLY A 389 -7.67 -10.13 4.65
C GLY A 389 -8.39 -10.15 3.32
N GLU A 390 -8.48 -11.33 2.73
CA GLU A 390 -9.05 -11.52 1.40
C GLU A 390 -10.56 -11.80 1.38
N PHE A 391 -11.09 -12.43 2.44
CA PHE A 391 -12.52 -12.76 2.58
C PHE A 391 -12.85 -13.12 4.03
N GLY A 392 -14.13 -13.32 4.33
CA GLY A 392 -14.60 -13.78 5.63
C GLY A 392 -14.70 -15.30 5.71
N ARG A 393 -15.32 -15.79 6.81
CA ARG A 393 -15.48 -17.21 7.08
C ARG A 393 -16.93 -17.60 7.20
N SER A 394 -17.21 -18.91 6.94
CA SER A 394 -18.57 -19.45 6.96
C SER A 394 -19.28 -19.16 8.27
N PRO A 395 -20.60 -18.84 8.22
CA PRO A 395 -21.39 -18.56 9.42
C PRO A 395 -21.42 -19.75 10.39
N MET A 396 -21.37 -20.96 9.87
CA MET A 396 -21.35 -22.18 10.68
C MET A 396 -19.95 -22.75 10.80
N SER A 397 -19.56 -23.13 12.02
CA SER A 397 -18.37 -23.93 12.29
C SER A 397 -18.58 -25.41 12.01
N GLY A 398 -17.51 -26.18 12.00
CA GLY A 398 -17.56 -27.62 11.80
C GLY A 398 -17.46 -28.06 10.34
N THR A 399 -16.47 -27.54 9.62
CA THR A 399 -16.24 -27.84 8.20
C THR A 399 -15.06 -28.79 7.99
N GLN A 400 -15.09 -29.58 6.92
CA GLN A 400 -13.98 -30.45 6.49
C GLN A 400 -13.52 -31.45 7.57
N GLY A 401 -14.45 -31.96 8.39
CA GLY A 401 -14.14 -32.90 9.45
C GLY A 401 -13.59 -32.28 10.73
N SER A 402 -13.39 -30.99 10.79
CA SER A 402 -13.06 -30.24 12.00
C SER A 402 -14.32 -29.82 12.76
N THR A 403 -14.27 -29.83 14.08
CA THR A 403 -15.34 -29.27 14.94
C THR A 403 -15.09 -27.81 15.31
N ASP A 404 -13.90 -27.28 15.06
CA ASP A 404 -13.42 -25.95 15.46
C ASP A 404 -13.02 -25.04 14.28
N GLY A 405 -13.40 -25.40 13.04
CA GLY A 405 -13.01 -24.63 11.86
C GLY A 405 -14.17 -23.95 11.17
N ARG A 406 -13.85 -22.93 10.38
CA ARG A 406 -14.77 -22.28 9.44
C ARG A 406 -14.24 -22.34 8.03
N ASN A 407 -15.11 -22.62 7.05
CA ASN A 407 -14.76 -22.65 5.63
C ASN A 407 -14.63 -21.23 5.06
N HIS A 408 -14.16 -21.12 3.81
CA HIS A 408 -14.16 -19.87 3.06
C HIS A 408 -15.58 -19.32 2.89
N TRP A 409 -15.72 -18.03 3.04
CA TRP A 409 -16.99 -17.33 2.84
C TRP A 409 -16.76 -15.98 2.14
N PRO A 410 -16.53 -15.98 0.82
CA PRO A 410 -16.20 -14.77 0.07
C PRO A 410 -17.45 -13.94 -0.30
N VAL A 411 -18.42 -13.89 0.59
CA VAL A 411 -19.68 -13.15 0.46
C VAL A 411 -19.69 -11.90 1.33
N VAL A 412 -19.09 -11.99 2.51
CA VAL A 412 -18.99 -10.91 3.48
C VAL A 412 -17.74 -11.06 4.32
N MET A 413 -17.10 -9.95 4.62
CA MET A 413 -15.99 -9.86 5.58
C MET A 413 -16.01 -8.55 6.35
N SER A 414 -15.21 -8.47 7.40
CA SER A 414 -14.98 -7.24 8.13
C SER A 414 -13.52 -6.77 7.96
N MET A 415 -13.33 -5.46 8.06
CA MET A 415 -12.02 -4.83 8.11
C MET A 415 -12.00 -3.69 9.12
N CYS A 416 -10.81 -3.24 9.47
CA CYS A 416 -10.59 -2.18 10.44
C CYS A 416 -9.67 -1.10 9.86
N MET A 417 -9.96 0.17 10.14
CA MET A 417 -9.14 1.33 9.77
C MET A 417 -8.90 2.22 10.97
N ALA A 418 -7.73 2.89 10.99
CA ALA A 418 -7.39 3.91 11.98
C ALA A 418 -6.50 5.00 11.36
N GLY A 419 -6.56 6.21 11.88
CA GLY A 419 -5.69 7.32 11.47
C GLY A 419 -6.03 7.93 10.12
N GLY A 420 -5.02 8.52 9.47
CA GLY A 420 -5.20 9.21 8.17
C GLY A 420 -5.93 10.54 8.26
N GLY A 421 -6.22 11.05 9.47
CA GLY A 421 -7.07 12.23 9.65
C GLY A 421 -8.50 12.01 9.17
N LEU A 422 -8.97 10.74 9.19
CA LEU A 422 -10.30 10.33 8.79
C LEU A 422 -11.24 10.28 9.99
N ASN A 423 -12.57 10.22 9.75
CA ASN A 423 -13.56 10.09 10.79
C ASN A 423 -13.60 8.65 11.33
N HIS A 424 -13.32 8.49 12.62
CA HIS A 424 -13.32 7.20 13.32
C HIS A 424 -14.36 7.12 14.44
N GLY A 425 -14.34 6.07 15.25
CA GLY A 425 -15.30 5.83 16.31
C GLY A 425 -16.64 5.31 15.80
N GLN A 426 -16.67 4.57 14.70
CA GLN A 426 -17.90 4.16 14.03
C GLN A 426 -17.84 2.74 13.46
N VAL A 427 -19.02 2.21 13.13
CA VAL A 427 -19.20 1.00 12.33
C VAL A 427 -19.91 1.35 11.04
N ILE A 428 -19.34 0.97 9.90
CA ILE A 428 -19.92 1.16 8.58
C ILE A 428 -20.51 -0.15 8.10
N GLY A 429 -21.78 -0.12 7.72
CA GLY A 429 -22.53 -1.26 7.23
C GLY A 429 -22.76 -2.35 8.28
N ALA A 430 -23.44 -3.40 7.86
CA ALA A 430 -23.73 -4.55 8.70
C ALA A 430 -23.86 -5.82 7.87
N SER A 431 -23.49 -6.97 8.46
CA SER A 431 -23.88 -8.28 7.99
C SER A 431 -25.25 -8.71 8.56
N GLU A 432 -25.82 -9.77 8.02
CA GLU A 432 -27.03 -10.39 8.56
C GLU A 432 -26.79 -10.90 9.99
N HIS A 433 -27.86 -11.19 10.70
CA HIS A 433 -27.82 -11.58 12.12
C HIS A 433 -27.00 -12.86 12.38
N ASP A 434 -26.80 -13.68 11.37
CA ASP A 434 -25.97 -14.88 11.42
C ASP A 434 -24.57 -14.71 10.76
N GLY A 435 -24.31 -13.53 10.20
CA GLY A 435 -23.05 -13.24 9.50
C GLY A 435 -22.94 -13.85 8.11
N SER A 436 -24.03 -14.35 7.52
CA SER A 436 -24.00 -15.05 6.24
C SER A 436 -23.90 -14.13 5.03
N ASN A 437 -24.51 -12.96 5.08
CA ASN A 437 -24.58 -12.02 3.97
C ASN A 437 -24.45 -10.57 4.46
N ILE A 438 -24.27 -9.67 3.52
CA ILE A 438 -24.34 -8.23 3.78
C ILE A 438 -25.82 -7.83 3.92
N LYS A 439 -26.17 -7.19 5.03
CA LYS A 439 -27.48 -6.68 5.31
C LYS A 439 -27.74 -5.32 4.64
N HIS A 440 -26.79 -4.41 4.80
CA HIS A 440 -26.88 -3.06 4.21
C HIS A 440 -25.48 -2.42 4.04
N ARG A 441 -25.42 -1.39 3.22
CA ARG A 441 -24.22 -0.58 2.97
C ARG A 441 -23.02 -1.42 2.54
N PRO A 442 -23.09 -2.17 1.42
CA PRO A 442 -21.96 -2.93 0.93
C PRO A 442 -20.77 -2.02 0.59
N VAL A 443 -19.58 -2.44 0.98
CA VAL A 443 -18.30 -1.83 0.60
C VAL A 443 -17.57 -2.81 -0.29
N ARG A 444 -17.27 -2.39 -1.51
CA ARG A 444 -16.64 -3.23 -2.54
C ARG A 444 -15.14 -2.95 -2.64
N PRO A 445 -14.34 -3.82 -3.28
CA PRO A 445 -12.92 -3.57 -3.52
C PRO A 445 -12.64 -2.22 -4.20
N GLY A 446 -13.50 -1.83 -5.17
CA GLY A 446 -13.39 -0.52 -5.83
C GLY A 446 -13.65 0.67 -4.90
N ASP A 447 -14.56 0.53 -3.92
CA ASP A 447 -14.82 1.59 -2.92
C ASP A 447 -13.62 1.77 -1.99
N LEU A 448 -12.99 0.66 -1.60
CA LEU A 448 -11.75 0.67 -0.83
C LEU A 448 -10.62 1.35 -1.62
N ALA A 449 -10.43 0.97 -2.89
CA ALA A 449 -9.43 1.60 -3.75
C ALA A 449 -9.70 3.10 -3.92
N ALA A 450 -10.94 3.49 -4.19
CA ALA A 450 -11.32 4.90 -4.31
C ALA A 450 -11.01 5.69 -3.03
N THR A 451 -11.24 5.08 -1.86
CA THR A 451 -10.92 5.66 -0.55
C THR A 451 -9.41 5.85 -0.38
N ILE A 452 -8.62 4.82 -0.67
CA ILE A 452 -7.16 4.85 -0.62
C ILE A 452 -6.62 5.92 -1.60
N TYR A 453 -7.13 5.95 -2.82
CA TYR A 453 -6.67 6.89 -3.86
C TYR A 453 -7.04 8.33 -3.51
N ARG A 454 -8.27 8.58 -3.06
CA ARG A 454 -8.66 9.90 -2.55
C ARG A 454 -7.75 10.35 -1.39
N TYR A 455 -7.51 9.46 -0.44
CA TYR A 455 -6.61 9.74 0.68
C TYR A 455 -5.20 10.08 0.22
N MET A 456 -4.63 9.32 -0.73
CA MET A 456 -3.27 9.51 -1.25
C MET A 456 -3.15 10.55 -2.37
N GLY A 457 -4.24 11.20 -2.77
CA GLY A 457 -4.24 12.21 -3.82
C GLY A 457 -4.06 11.65 -5.23
N VAL A 458 -4.42 10.39 -5.47
CA VAL A 458 -4.47 9.79 -6.81
C VAL A 458 -5.80 10.18 -7.48
N PRO A 459 -5.79 10.87 -8.64
CA PRO A 459 -7.02 11.24 -9.35
C PRO A 459 -7.79 9.99 -9.79
N LEU A 460 -9.10 9.96 -9.50
CA LEU A 460 -9.94 8.78 -9.76
C LEU A 460 -10.30 8.59 -11.24
N ASP A 461 -10.12 9.60 -12.06
CA ASP A 461 -10.30 9.61 -13.51
C ASP A 461 -9.03 9.20 -14.28
N THR A 462 -7.98 8.83 -13.57
CA THR A 462 -6.72 8.40 -14.20
C THR A 462 -6.90 7.12 -15.00
N HIS A 463 -6.22 7.05 -16.13
CA HIS A 463 -6.13 5.86 -16.96
C HIS A 463 -4.67 5.45 -17.16
N TYR A 464 -4.44 4.17 -17.16
CA TYR A 464 -3.17 3.54 -17.52
C TYR A 464 -3.31 2.77 -18.82
N VAL A 465 -2.19 2.41 -19.41
CA VAL A 465 -2.16 1.55 -20.62
C VAL A 465 -1.72 0.17 -20.18
N ASP A 466 -2.50 -0.85 -20.54
CA ASP A 466 -2.15 -2.25 -20.27
C ASP A 466 -1.06 -2.77 -21.24
N ASP A 467 -0.65 -4.01 -21.07
CA ASP A 467 0.32 -4.72 -21.92
C ASP A 467 -0.08 -4.83 -23.40
N LYS A 468 -1.36 -4.57 -23.72
CA LYS A 468 -1.92 -4.59 -25.08
C LYS A 468 -2.16 -3.19 -25.64
N GLY A 469 -1.73 -2.16 -24.95
CA GLY A 469 -1.91 -0.76 -25.37
C GLY A 469 -3.32 -0.21 -25.14
N ARG A 470 -4.16 -0.85 -24.31
CA ARG A 470 -5.53 -0.41 -24.05
C ARG A 470 -5.58 0.48 -22.82
N PRO A 471 -6.36 1.58 -22.85
CA PRO A 471 -6.58 2.40 -21.67
C PRO A 471 -7.41 1.63 -20.63
N ILE A 472 -6.90 1.53 -19.42
CA ILE A 472 -7.55 0.92 -18.26
C ILE A 472 -7.75 2.00 -17.20
N PRO A 473 -8.98 2.25 -16.73
CA PRO A 473 -9.20 3.22 -15.66
C PRO A 473 -8.57 2.72 -14.36
N VAL A 474 -8.11 3.65 -13.52
CA VAL A 474 -7.53 3.33 -12.21
C VAL A 474 -8.56 2.67 -11.28
N ILE A 475 -9.83 2.98 -11.49
CA ILE A 475 -10.98 2.36 -10.84
C ILE A 475 -12.04 2.09 -11.91
N GLU A 476 -12.47 0.85 -12.03
CA GLU A 476 -13.57 0.50 -12.95
C GLU A 476 -14.94 0.84 -12.33
N ASN A 477 -15.11 0.53 -11.04
CA ASN A 477 -16.35 0.75 -10.29
C ASN A 477 -16.02 0.97 -8.82
N GLY A 478 -16.42 2.10 -8.27
CA GLY A 478 -16.27 2.40 -6.85
C GLY A 478 -16.31 3.89 -6.57
N ALA A 479 -16.66 4.22 -5.34
CA ALA A 479 -16.63 5.58 -4.82
C ALA A 479 -15.98 5.59 -3.44
N PRO A 480 -15.34 6.67 -3.02
CA PRO A 480 -14.79 6.78 -1.68
C PRO A 480 -15.85 6.53 -0.62
N ILE A 481 -15.48 5.82 0.43
CA ILE A 481 -16.35 5.57 1.58
C ILE A 481 -16.53 6.91 2.28
N HIS A 482 -17.68 7.56 2.04
CA HIS A 482 -17.91 8.96 2.38
C HIS A 482 -17.97 9.20 3.90
N GLU A 483 -18.36 8.18 4.66
CA GLU A 483 -18.43 8.25 6.12
C GLU A 483 -17.08 8.49 6.78
N LEU A 484 -15.99 8.20 6.05
CA LEU A 484 -14.61 8.41 6.52
C LEU A 484 -14.11 9.85 6.33
N PHE A 485 -14.80 10.66 5.50
CA PHE A 485 -14.33 12.00 5.14
C PHE A 485 -15.27 13.09 5.73
#